data_e24ba97b3c4e36d56b32be93f8f5bc2c
#
_entry.id   e24ba97b3c4e36d56b32be93f8f5bc2c
#
_cell.length_a   1.000
_cell.length_b   1.000
_cell.length_c   1.000
_cell.angle_alpha   90.00
_cell.angle_beta   90.00
_cell.angle_gamma   90.00
#
_symmetry.space_group_name_H-M   'P 1'
#
loop_
_entity.id
_entity.type
_entity.pdbx_description
1 polymer ?
#
loop_
_entity_poly.entity_id
_entity_poly.type
_entity_poly.pdbx_seq_one_letter_code
_entity_poly.pdbx_strand_id
1 'polypeptide(L)'
;MPMMLPMATLRYTTAGESHGPQLTTIVEGLPAGVPVRSEIVDEALKRRQGGYGRGGRQRIETDIAEWVGGVRLGHTTGAPVAIRIPNRDSRLDDLERTPPVHRPRPGHADLAGAIKTASNDCRETLERASARETASRTAAGALARCMLRELGIEVVGFVRSLLDVRADAEPSAAGLKDFVAARDASNVACPDEQASAAMIDRIRQAKVDKDTVGGVAEVHVFGCPIGLGSFAQWHTRLDARLGAAVLGIQAFKGVEVGLGFGVAERPGSQVHDPILPGEKGAYPQRASNNAGGIE
;
A
#
# COMPACT_ATOMS: atom_id res chain seq x y z
N MET A 1 -18.20 32.60 -13.91
CA MET A 1 -17.54 31.31 -14.25
C MET A 1 -16.53 31.04 -13.15
N PRO A 2 -16.68 30.04 -12.28
CA PRO A 2 -15.63 29.77 -11.31
C PRO A 2 -14.36 29.36 -12.06
N MET A 3 -13.27 30.04 -11.77
CA MET A 3 -11.95 29.74 -12.31
C MET A 3 -11.60 28.31 -11.83
N MET A 4 -11.60 27.33 -12.74
CA MET A 4 -11.07 26.00 -12.45
C MET A 4 -9.56 26.15 -12.20
N LEU A 5 -9.19 26.25 -10.94
CA LEU A 5 -7.79 26.09 -10.56
C LEU A 5 -7.33 24.69 -11.02
N PRO A 6 -6.11 24.53 -11.55
CA PRO A 6 -5.59 23.24 -11.87
C PRO A 6 -5.70 22.38 -10.60
N MET A 7 -6.41 21.24 -10.69
CA MET A 7 -6.58 20.35 -9.55
C MET A 7 -5.20 19.94 -9.04
N ALA A 8 -4.91 20.30 -7.80
CA ALA A 8 -3.66 19.91 -7.16
C ALA A 8 -3.58 18.37 -7.16
N THR A 9 -2.57 17.82 -7.80
CA THR A 9 -2.34 16.37 -7.80
C THR A 9 -1.81 15.98 -6.44
N LEU A 10 -2.46 15.01 -5.79
CA LEU A 10 -1.95 14.44 -4.54
C LEU A 10 -0.55 13.85 -4.80
N ARG A 11 0.42 14.29 -4.03
CA ARG A 11 1.81 13.81 -4.08
C ARG A 11 2.30 13.54 -2.68
N TYR A 12 3.25 12.64 -2.55
CA TYR A 12 3.98 12.47 -1.30
C TYR A 12 5.45 12.20 -1.57
N THR A 13 6.28 12.61 -0.64
CA THR A 13 7.70 12.29 -0.58
C THR A 13 8.03 11.74 0.80
N THR A 14 9.03 10.86 0.85
CA THR A 14 9.50 10.24 2.08
C THR A 14 10.99 10.50 2.27
N ALA A 15 11.40 10.67 3.50
CA ALA A 15 12.80 10.81 3.91
C ALA A 15 13.06 10.00 5.17
N GLY A 16 14.33 9.75 5.46
CA GLY A 16 14.80 9.02 6.62
C GLY A 16 15.29 7.61 6.30
N GLU A 17 16.21 7.17 7.08
CA GLU A 17 16.91 5.89 7.02
C GLU A 17 16.31 4.90 8.01
N SER A 18 16.53 3.62 7.74
CA SER A 18 15.99 2.54 8.58
C SER A 18 16.39 2.66 10.04
N HIS A 19 17.67 2.96 10.34
CA HIS A 19 18.19 3.14 11.69
C HIS A 19 18.57 4.59 11.99
N GLY A 20 18.11 5.55 11.17
CA GLY A 20 18.16 6.98 11.48
C GLY A 20 17.17 7.35 12.59
N PRO A 21 17.13 8.61 13.03
CA PRO A 21 16.31 9.02 14.16
C PRO A 21 14.82 8.93 13.92
N GLN A 22 14.37 9.05 12.67
CA GLN A 22 12.96 9.07 12.31
C GLN A 22 12.76 8.84 10.82
N LEU A 23 11.52 8.54 10.45
CA LEU A 23 11.02 8.68 9.08
C LEU A 23 10.16 9.95 8.99
N THR A 24 10.22 10.60 7.84
CA THR A 24 9.43 11.81 7.55
C THR A 24 8.67 11.62 6.25
N THR A 25 7.43 12.08 6.23
CA THR A 25 6.57 12.07 5.05
C THR A 25 5.99 13.46 4.83
N ILE A 26 6.07 13.96 3.62
CA ILE A 26 5.37 15.19 3.19
C ILE A 26 4.29 14.79 2.21
N VAL A 27 3.06 15.19 2.47
CA VAL A 27 1.90 14.96 1.58
C VAL A 27 1.36 16.30 1.13
N GLU A 28 1.29 16.49 -0.18
CA GLU A 28 0.82 17.73 -0.83
C GLU A 28 -0.43 17.46 -1.66
N GLY A 29 -1.24 18.50 -1.88
CA GLY A 29 -2.42 18.43 -2.74
C GLY A 29 -3.71 17.98 -2.04
N LEU A 30 -3.69 17.81 -0.72
CA LEU A 30 -4.92 17.62 0.05
C LEU A 30 -5.69 18.94 0.17
N PRO A 31 -7.01 18.94 -0.04
CA PRO A 31 -7.83 20.13 0.20
C PRO A 31 -7.85 20.47 1.70
N ALA A 32 -8.13 21.74 2.02
CA ALA A 32 -8.41 22.14 3.39
C ALA A 32 -9.71 21.51 3.89
N GLY A 33 -9.78 21.25 5.20
CA GLY A 33 -11.00 20.78 5.87
C GLY A 33 -11.22 19.27 5.85
N VAL A 34 -10.30 18.46 5.34
CA VAL A 34 -10.38 16.99 5.45
C VAL A 34 -10.18 16.59 6.91
N PRO A 35 -11.12 15.86 7.54
CA PRO A 35 -10.94 15.35 8.90
C PRO A 35 -9.78 14.35 8.95
N VAL A 36 -8.79 14.63 9.77
CA VAL A 36 -7.65 13.71 10.00
C VAL A 36 -7.98 12.83 11.19
N ARG A 37 -8.26 11.57 10.90
CA ARG A 37 -8.60 10.55 11.91
C ARG A 37 -7.34 9.80 12.28
N SER A 38 -6.67 10.22 13.35
CA SER A 38 -5.41 9.62 13.81
C SER A 38 -5.55 8.11 14.03
N GLU A 39 -6.72 7.65 14.46
CA GLU A 39 -7.02 6.23 14.67
C GLU A 39 -6.85 5.41 13.38
N ILE A 40 -7.27 5.93 12.23
CA ILE A 40 -7.11 5.26 10.93
C ILE A 40 -5.63 5.11 10.59
N VAL A 41 -4.83 6.13 10.89
CA VAL A 41 -3.39 6.14 10.60
C VAL A 41 -2.66 5.18 11.54
N ASP A 42 -2.96 5.24 12.82
CA ASP A 42 -2.33 4.40 13.84
C ASP A 42 -2.71 2.92 13.68
N GLU A 43 -3.97 2.62 13.33
CA GLU A 43 -4.39 1.25 12.99
C GLU A 43 -3.67 0.71 11.74
N ALA A 44 -3.48 1.54 10.72
CA ALA A 44 -2.76 1.14 9.51
C ALA A 44 -1.28 0.87 9.82
N LEU A 45 -0.63 1.70 10.63
CA LEU A 45 0.73 1.50 11.09
C LEU A 45 0.86 0.25 11.97
N LYS A 46 -0.07 0.03 12.90
CA LYS A 46 -0.12 -1.17 13.75
C LYS A 46 -0.29 -2.44 12.92
N ARG A 47 -1.20 -2.44 11.92
CA ARG A 47 -1.39 -3.57 11.01
C ARG A 47 -0.13 -3.84 10.19
N ARG A 48 0.56 -2.79 9.70
CA ARG A 48 1.84 -2.92 9.03
C ARG A 48 2.88 -3.63 9.90
N GLN A 49 2.91 -3.38 11.19
CA GLN A 49 3.85 -4.01 12.14
C GLN A 49 3.45 -5.43 12.53
N GLY A 50 2.18 -5.78 12.43
CA GLY A 50 1.65 -7.12 12.73
C GLY A 50 1.96 -8.16 11.67
N GLY A 51 1.54 -9.39 11.93
CA GLY A 51 1.60 -10.51 11.00
C GLY A 51 2.59 -11.61 11.39
N TYR A 52 2.25 -12.84 11.00
CA TYR A 52 3.07 -14.02 11.25
C TYR A 52 4.36 -14.01 10.43
N GLY A 53 5.45 -14.48 11.00
CA GLY A 53 6.75 -14.60 10.30
C GLY A 53 7.54 -13.29 10.16
N ARG A 54 7.04 -12.17 10.68
CA ARG A 54 7.70 -10.87 10.62
C ARG A 54 9.01 -10.84 11.44
N GLY A 55 9.96 -9.99 10.99
CA GLY A 55 11.28 -9.84 11.62
C GLY A 55 11.23 -9.26 13.03
N GLY A 56 12.29 -9.52 13.83
CA GLY A 56 12.37 -9.11 15.24
C GLY A 56 12.26 -7.60 15.48
N ARG A 57 12.69 -6.77 14.54
CA ARG A 57 12.61 -5.31 14.63
C ARG A 57 11.17 -4.79 14.83
N GLN A 58 10.19 -5.43 14.21
CA GLN A 58 8.79 -5.01 14.34
C GLN A 58 8.23 -5.16 15.76
N ARG A 59 8.93 -5.89 16.63
CA ARG A 59 8.62 -5.97 18.07
C ARG A 59 9.23 -4.82 18.87
N ILE A 60 10.27 -4.16 18.34
CA ILE A 60 10.96 -3.04 18.99
C ILE A 60 10.23 -1.73 18.69
N GLU A 61 9.81 -1.56 17.44
CA GLU A 61 9.16 -0.34 16.97
C GLU A 61 7.69 -0.29 17.42
N THR A 62 7.23 0.90 17.78
CA THR A 62 5.81 1.24 17.94
C THR A 62 5.57 2.46 17.09
N ASP A 63 5.09 2.24 15.86
CA ASP A 63 4.90 3.30 14.89
C ASP A 63 3.67 4.14 15.28
N ILE A 64 3.90 5.39 15.58
CA ILE A 64 2.88 6.41 15.83
C ILE A 64 3.17 7.59 14.91
N ALA A 65 2.14 8.08 14.24
CA ALA A 65 2.25 9.25 13.38
C ALA A 65 2.18 10.54 14.22
N GLU A 66 3.21 11.35 14.14
CA GLU A 66 3.23 12.70 14.74
C GLU A 66 2.99 13.75 13.65
N TRP A 67 1.98 14.57 13.84
CA TRP A 67 1.62 15.65 12.91
C TRP A 67 2.50 16.87 13.16
N VAL A 68 3.42 17.14 12.25
CA VAL A 68 4.39 18.24 12.39
C VAL A 68 3.85 19.53 11.76
N GLY A 69 3.04 19.43 10.72
CA GLY A 69 2.44 20.57 10.02
C GLY A 69 1.30 20.16 9.10
N GLY A 70 0.54 21.15 8.60
CA GLY A 70 -0.55 20.94 7.66
C GLY A 70 -1.87 20.42 8.28
N VAL A 71 -1.89 20.19 9.59
CA VAL A 71 -3.09 19.77 10.34
C VAL A 71 -3.35 20.72 11.49
N ARG A 72 -4.58 21.18 11.66
CA ARG A 72 -5.00 22.03 12.76
C ARG A 72 -6.39 21.61 13.23
N LEU A 73 -6.56 21.45 14.55
CA LEU A 73 -7.84 21.03 15.15
C LEU A 73 -8.44 19.77 14.50
N GLY A 74 -7.59 18.81 14.15
CA GLY A 74 -7.99 17.56 13.53
C GLY A 74 -8.36 17.64 12.04
N HIS A 75 -8.08 18.76 11.36
CA HIS A 75 -8.41 18.95 9.94
C HIS A 75 -7.19 19.42 9.15
N THR A 76 -7.11 19.03 7.89
CA THR A 76 -6.10 19.56 6.96
C THR A 76 -6.29 21.04 6.73
N THR A 77 -5.20 21.78 6.54
CA THR A 77 -5.22 23.23 6.30
C THR A 77 -5.15 23.61 4.83
N GLY A 78 -4.97 22.63 3.91
CA GLY A 78 -4.67 22.87 2.50
C GLY A 78 -3.18 23.13 2.21
N ALA A 79 -2.37 23.31 3.25
CA ALA A 79 -0.91 23.33 3.15
C ALA A 79 -0.35 21.90 3.12
N PRO A 80 0.94 21.69 2.76
CA PRO A 80 1.59 20.41 2.87
C PRO A 80 1.47 19.81 4.28
N VAL A 81 1.09 18.54 4.38
CA VAL A 81 1.02 17.82 5.64
C VAL A 81 2.36 17.13 5.88
N ALA A 82 3.01 17.45 7.00
CA ALA A 82 4.24 16.81 7.43
C ALA A 82 3.95 15.81 8.56
N ILE A 83 4.37 14.56 8.36
CA ILE A 83 4.22 13.45 9.30
C ILE A 83 5.61 12.96 9.70
N ARG A 84 5.84 12.77 10.99
CA ARG A 84 7.04 12.17 11.56
C ARG A 84 6.69 10.84 12.21
N ILE A 85 7.54 9.82 12.02
CA ILE A 85 7.47 8.52 12.70
C ILE A 85 8.84 8.28 13.35
N PRO A 86 8.99 8.45 14.66
CA PRO A 86 10.26 8.21 15.37
C PRO A 86 10.71 6.75 15.24
N ASN A 87 12.01 6.51 15.11
CA ASN A 87 12.61 5.19 15.21
C ASN A 87 13.12 4.94 16.63
N ARG A 88 12.65 3.87 17.26
CA ARG A 88 13.19 3.44 18.57
C ARG A 88 14.56 2.80 18.42
N ASP A 89 14.79 2.05 17.34
CA ASP A 89 16.10 1.49 17.01
C ASP A 89 16.92 2.48 16.16
N SER A 90 17.19 3.66 16.74
CA SER A 90 18.02 4.70 16.13
C SER A 90 19.48 4.51 16.53
N ARG A 91 20.35 4.21 15.56
CA ARG A 91 21.76 3.89 15.79
C ARG A 91 22.64 4.04 14.54
N LEU A 92 22.17 4.79 13.53
CA LEU A 92 22.84 4.88 12.24
C LEU A 92 24.29 5.36 12.36
N ASP A 93 24.55 6.34 13.24
CA ASP A 93 25.86 6.94 13.45
C ASP A 93 26.74 6.20 14.47
N ASP A 94 26.24 5.11 15.05
CA ASP A 94 26.99 4.22 15.94
C ASP A 94 27.71 3.17 15.08
N LEU A 95 28.97 3.43 14.75
CA LEU A 95 29.78 2.56 13.89
C LEU A 95 30.08 1.18 14.48
N GLU A 96 30.00 1.01 15.79
CA GLU A 96 30.15 -0.31 16.43
C GLU A 96 28.91 -1.19 16.17
N ARG A 97 27.70 -0.60 16.28
CA ARG A 97 26.42 -1.30 16.08
C ARG A 97 25.97 -1.30 14.62
N THR A 98 26.45 -0.34 13.84
CA THR A 98 26.07 -0.13 12.43
C THR A 98 27.33 0.06 11.57
N PRO A 99 28.23 -0.95 11.50
CA PRO A 99 29.47 -0.85 10.76
C PRO A 99 29.24 -0.73 9.24
N PRO A 100 30.23 -0.27 8.46
CA PRO A 100 30.18 -0.27 6.99
C PRO A 100 29.85 -1.65 6.41
N VAL A 101 29.17 -1.66 5.26
CA VAL A 101 28.76 -2.88 4.55
C VAL A 101 29.45 -2.92 3.20
N HIS A 102 30.52 -3.71 3.09
CA HIS A 102 31.28 -3.85 1.84
C HIS A 102 30.84 -5.03 0.96
N ARG A 103 29.94 -5.87 1.49
CA ARG A 103 29.38 -7.02 0.77
C ARG A 103 27.89 -6.77 0.49
N PRO A 104 27.51 -6.44 -0.76
CA PRO A 104 26.12 -6.19 -1.11
C PRO A 104 25.27 -7.46 -0.95
N ARG A 105 24.04 -7.29 -0.49
CA ARG A 105 23.07 -8.38 -0.35
C ARG A 105 22.45 -8.71 -1.70
N PRO A 106 22.35 -9.99 -2.09
CA PRO A 106 21.61 -10.39 -3.28
C PRO A 106 20.12 -9.95 -3.20
N GLY A 107 19.54 -9.56 -4.33
CA GLY A 107 18.13 -9.18 -4.41
C GLY A 107 17.78 -7.83 -3.77
N HIS A 108 18.76 -7.04 -3.32
CA HIS A 108 18.58 -5.72 -2.73
C HIS A 108 19.19 -4.61 -3.61
N ALA A 109 18.98 -3.36 -3.23
CA ALA A 109 19.50 -2.21 -3.96
C ALA A 109 20.98 -1.93 -3.70
N ASP A 110 21.61 -2.66 -2.80
CA ASP A 110 22.94 -2.40 -2.24
C ASP A 110 24.01 -2.17 -3.32
N LEU A 111 24.16 -3.13 -4.25
CA LEU A 111 25.17 -3.05 -5.31
C LEU A 111 24.92 -1.88 -6.26
N ALA A 112 23.70 -1.79 -6.78
CA ALA A 112 23.35 -0.74 -7.74
C ALA A 112 23.44 0.66 -7.13
N GLY A 113 23.04 0.80 -5.86
CA GLY A 113 23.13 2.06 -5.13
C GLY A 113 24.58 2.46 -4.87
N ALA A 114 25.42 1.56 -4.38
CA ALA A 114 26.83 1.82 -4.14
C ALA A 114 27.56 2.27 -5.41
N ILE A 115 27.31 1.59 -6.55
CA ILE A 115 27.85 2.00 -7.85
C ILE A 115 27.36 3.38 -8.25
N LYS A 116 26.06 3.64 -8.11
CA LYS A 116 25.45 4.93 -8.50
C LYS A 116 26.04 6.10 -7.71
N THR A 117 26.34 5.90 -6.43
CA THR A 117 26.88 6.94 -5.54
C THR A 117 28.42 6.92 -5.47
N ALA A 118 29.08 6.03 -6.21
CA ALA A 118 30.53 5.80 -6.18
C ALA A 118 31.07 5.54 -4.75
N SER A 119 30.30 4.80 -3.94
CA SER A 119 30.62 4.43 -2.56
C SER A 119 31.16 3.00 -2.49
N ASN A 120 32.13 2.79 -1.59
CA ASN A 120 32.60 1.44 -1.21
C ASN A 120 31.78 0.87 -0.04
N ASP A 121 30.87 1.66 0.53
CA ASP A 121 29.98 1.26 1.59
C ASP A 121 28.54 1.23 1.09
N CYS A 122 27.90 0.08 1.20
CA CYS A 122 26.49 -0.09 0.84
C CYS A 122 25.52 0.38 1.94
N ARG A 123 26.04 0.82 3.10
CA ARG A 123 25.24 1.15 4.28
C ARG A 123 24.14 2.18 3.97
N GLU A 124 24.48 3.28 3.34
CA GLU A 124 23.54 4.36 3.04
C GLU A 124 22.39 3.89 2.13
N THR A 125 22.73 3.14 1.08
CA THR A 125 21.72 2.54 0.18
C THR A 125 20.85 1.53 0.93
N LEU A 126 21.46 0.66 1.75
CA LEU A 126 20.77 -0.33 2.56
C LEU A 126 19.76 0.30 3.51
N GLU A 127 20.16 1.37 4.18
CA GLU A 127 19.32 2.08 5.14
C GLU A 127 18.13 2.77 4.45
N ARG A 128 18.38 3.46 3.35
CA ARG A 128 17.33 4.17 2.61
C ARG A 128 16.38 3.24 1.85
N ALA A 129 16.89 2.17 1.22
CA ALA A 129 16.09 1.21 0.46
C ALA A 129 15.36 0.17 1.35
N SER A 130 15.51 0.27 2.64
CA SER A 130 14.90 -0.65 3.61
C SER A 130 13.37 -0.64 3.54
N ALA A 131 12.75 -1.81 3.76
CA ALA A 131 11.30 -1.93 3.94
C ALA A 131 10.75 -1.10 5.12
N ARG A 132 11.59 -0.54 5.98
CA ARG A 132 11.19 0.43 7.02
C ARG A 132 10.52 1.67 6.43
N GLU A 133 10.94 2.10 5.24
CA GLU A 133 10.33 3.23 4.50
C GLU A 133 8.84 3.04 4.25
N THR A 134 8.35 1.81 4.16
CA THR A 134 6.92 1.54 3.99
C THR A 134 6.05 2.05 5.15
N ALA A 135 6.60 2.36 6.33
CA ALA A 135 5.85 3.03 7.39
C ALA A 135 5.42 4.44 6.97
N SER A 136 6.31 5.20 6.32
CA SER A 136 5.99 6.50 5.72
C SER A 136 4.90 6.40 4.66
N ARG A 137 4.99 5.41 3.74
CA ARG A 137 3.96 5.18 2.72
C ARG A 137 2.62 4.79 3.34
N THR A 138 2.64 3.97 4.38
CA THR A 138 1.42 3.58 5.11
C THR A 138 0.75 4.78 5.75
N ALA A 139 1.51 5.69 6.36
CA ALA A 139 0.97 6.92 6.95
C ALA A 139 0.38 7.85 5.88
N ALA A 140 1.07 8.05 4.75
CA ALA A 140 0.55 8.82 3.61
C ALA A 140 -0.74 8.21 3.05
N GLY A 141 -0.77 6.89 2.85
CA GLY A 141 -1.94 6.18 2.34
C GLY A 141 -3.11 6.22 3.32
N ALA A 142 -2.86 6.13 4.63
CA ALA A 142 -3.89 6.23 5.65
C ALA A 142 -4.47 7.66 5.74
N LEU A 143 -3.65 8.69 5.57
CA LEU A 143 -4.11 10.07 5.45
C LEU A 143 -4.98 10.26 4.19
N ALA A 144 -4.57 9.70 3.05
CA ALA A 144 -5.39 9.71 1.84
C ALA A 144 -6.73 8.98 2.03
N ARG A 145 -6.77 7.88 2.82
CA ARG A 145 -8.02 7.18 3.18
C ARG A 145 -8.97 8.08 4.00
N CYS A 146 -8.45 8.98 4.83
CA CYS A 146 -9.30 9.95 5.51
C CYS A 146 -10.10 10.79 4.50
N MET A 147 -9.45 11.27 3.43
CA MET A 147 -10.12 12.00 2.36
C MET A 147 -11.09 11.12 1.55
N LEU A 148 -10.68 9.91 1.19
CA LEU A 148 -11.53 8.98 0.42
C LEU A 148 -12.82 8.64 1.16
N ARG A 149 -12.78 8.49 2.47
CA ARG A 149 -13.96 8.23 3.30
C ARG A 149 -14.97 9.37 3.27
N GLU A 150 -14.53 10.62 3.23
CA GLU A 150 -15.43 11.78 3.08
C GLU A 150 -16.13 11.77 1.71
N LEU A 151 -15.59 11.04 0.73
CA LEU A 151 -16.19 10.83 -0.59
C LEU A 151 -16.98 9.50 -0.68
N GLY A 152 -17.12 8.76 0.40
CA GLY A 152 -17.81 7.46 0.42
C GLY A 152 -17.00 6.33 -0.23
N ILE A 153 -15.69 6.51 -0.41
CA ILE A 153 -14.82 5.51 -1.04
C ILE A 153 -14.08 4.71 0.04
N GLU A 154 -14.24 3.39 0.01
CA GLU A 154 -13.55 2.46 0.92
C GLU A 154 -12.53 1.60 0.16
N VAL A 155 -11.34 1.45 0.76
CA VAL A 155 -10.22 0.65 0.21
C VAL A 155 -9.92 -0.50 1.16
N VAL A 156 -9.99 -1.73 0.64
CA VAL A 156 -9.72 -2.95 1.40
C VAL A 156 -8.69 -3.81 0.69
N GLY A 157 -7.62 -4.13 1.38
CA GLY A 157 -6.59 -5.05 0.91
C GLY A 157 -6.51 -6.29 1.79
N PHE A 158 -6.16 -7.43 1.21
CA PHE A 158 -5.96 -8.71 1.89
C PHE A 158 -4.93 -9.56 1.14
N VAL A 159 -4.49 -10.66 1.76
CA VAL A 159 -3.60 -11.62 1.10
C VAL A 159 -4.45 -12.65 0.36
N ARG A 160 -4.35 -12.66 -0.97
CA ARG A 160 -5.06 -13.58 -1.86
C ARG A 160 -4.37 -14.94 -1.92
N SER A 161 -3.05 -14.95 -2.02
CA SER A 161 -2.30 -16.21 -2.07
C SER A 161 -0.91 -16.09 -1.47
N LEU A 162 -0.37 -17.22 -1.05
CA LEU A 162 1.00 -17.36 -0.58
C LEU A 162 1.51 -18.73 -1.05
N LEU A 163 2.57 -18.74 -1.88
CA LEU A 163 3.02 -19.93 -2.61
C LEU A 163 1.85 -20.61 -3.34
N ASP A 164 1.61 -21.88 -3.04
CA ASP A 164 0.56 -22.73 -3.60
C ASP A 164 -0.81 -22.61 -2.90
N VAL A 165 -0.89 -21.85 -1.80
CA VAL A 165 -2.13 -21.64 -1.06
C VAL A 165 -2.86 -20.41 -1.57
N ARG A 166 -4.11 -20.56 -1.99
CA ARG A 166 -4.98 -19.46 -2.43
C ARG A 166 -6.25 -19.40 -1.58
N ALA A 167 -6.63 -18.20 -1.17
CA ALA A 167 -7.89 -17.95 -0.50
C ALA A 167 -9.04 -17.87 -1.51
N ASP A 168 -10.16 -18.52 -1.17
CA ASP A 168 -11.42 -18.39 -1.90
C ASP A 168 -12.36 -17.45 -1.15
N ALA A 169 -12.05 -16.15 -1.25
CA ALA A 169 -12.77 -15.11 -0.53
C ALA A 169 -12.93 -13.87 -1.41
N GLU A 170 -14.16 -13.45 -1.62
CA GLU A 170 -14.49 -12.28 -2.44
C GLU A 170 -15.19 -11.22 -1.57
N PRO A 171 -14.61 -10.01 -1.45
CA PRO A 171 -15.26 -8.92 -0.74
C PRO A 171 -16.44 -8.37 -1.53
N SER A 172 -17.52 -8.05 -0.86
CA SER A 172 -18.69 -7.38 -1.43
C SER A 172 -19.02 -6.13 -0.63
N ALA A 173 -19.68 -5.17 -1.25
CA ALA A 173 -20.08 -3.94 -0.54
C ALA A 173 -20.98 -4.25 0.68
N ALA A 174 -21.91 -5.20 0.54
CA ALA A 174 -22.83 -5.58 1.61
C ALA A 174 -22.14 -6.32 2.77
N GLY A 175 -21.18 -7.19 2.46
CA GLY A 175 -20.44 -8.00 3.46
C GLY A 175 -19.08 -7.40 3.88
N LEU A 176 -18.78 -6.15 3.51
CA LEU A 176 -17.46 -5.56 3.67
C LEU A 176 -16.97 -5.53 5.12
N LYS A 177 -17.87 -5.24 6.06
CA LYS A 177 -17.55 -5.17 7.49
C LYS A 177 -17.09 -6.53 8.03
N ASP A 178 -17.81 -7.59 7.69
CA ASP A 178 -17.49 -8.95 8.15
C ASP A 178 -16.21 -9.47 7.49
N PHE A 179 -16.02 -9.16 6.20
CA PHE A 179 -14.79 -9.46 5.46
C PHE A 179 -13.57 -8.80 6.11
N VAL A 180 -13.67 -7.51 6.46
CA VAL A 180 -12.60 -6.77 7.13
C VAL A 180 -12.32 -7.36 8.51
N ALA A 181 -13.35 -7.72 9.27
CA ALA A 181 -13.20 -8.34 10.58
C ALA A 181 -12.47 -9.70 10.49
N ALA A 182 -12.85 -10.55 9.54
CA ALA A 182 -12.21 -11.84 9.31
C ALA A 182 -10.74 -11.67 8.89
N ARG A 183 -10.45 -10.73 7.96
CA ARG A 183 -9.09 -10.40 7.56
C ARG A 183 -8.23 -9.93 8.74
N ASP A 184 -8.75 -9.05 9.58
CA ASP A 184 -8.01 -8.46 10.72
C ASP A 184 -7.82 -9.46 11.86
N ALA A 185 -8.67 -10.48 11.98
CA ALA A 185 -8.48 -11.60 12.89
C ALA A 185 -7.35 -12.56 12.44
N SER A 186 -7.01 -12.58 11.16
CA SER A 186 -5.97 -13.43 10.60
C SER A 186 -4.56 -12.85 10.81
N ASN A 187 -3.64 -13.68 11.26
CA ASN A 187 -2.22 -13.33 11.41
C ASN A 187 -1.47 -13.13 10.06
N VAL A 188 -2.09 -13.48 8.93
CA VAL A 188 -1.55 -13.29 7.58
C VAL A 188 -2.42 -12.40 6.72
N ALA A 189 -3.38 -11.69 7.34
CA ALA A 189 -4.34 -10.81 6.67
C ALA A 189 -5.13 -11.51 5.54
N CYS A 190 -5.46 -12.78 5.72
CA CYS A 190 -6.27 -13.61 4.84
C CYS A 190 -7.63 -13.84 5.49
N PRO A 191 -8.77 -13.45 4.87
CA PRO A 191 -10.10 -13.59 5.47
C PRO A 191 -10.65 -15.02 5.44
N ASP A 192 -10.05 -15.91 4.66
CA ASP A 192 -10.34 -17.34 4.60
C ASP A 192 -9.55 -18.06 5.71
N GLU A 193 -10.24 -18.62 6.69
CA GLU A 193 -9.63 -19.24 7.87
C GLU A 193 -8.78 -20.47 7.51
N GLN A 194 -9.27 -21.30 6.59
CA GLN A 194 -8.56 -22.50 6.14
C GLN A 194 -7.29 -22.14 5.38
N ALA A 195 -7.39 -21.22 4.42
CA ALA A 195 -6.24 -20.71 3.69
C ALA A 195 -5.25 -19.99 4.61
N SER A 196 -5.74 -19.21 5.58
CA SER A 196 -4.91 -18.53 6.58
C SER A 196 -4.06 -19.52 7.38
N ALA A 197 -4.64 -20.62 7.87
CA ALA A 197 -3.92 -21.66 8.59
C ALA A 197 -2.85 -22.33 7.70
N ALA A 198 -3.20 -22.68 6.46
CA ALA A 198 -2.26 -23.28 5.51
C ALA A 198 -1.12 -22.32 5.13
N MET A 199 -1.38 -21.02 4.95
CA MET A 199 -0.35 -20.00 4.70
C MET A 199 0.64 -19.90 5.87
N ILE A 200 0.15 -19.96 7.11
CA ILE A 200 1.00 -19.97 8.32
C ILE A 200 1.94 -21.17 8.31
N ASP A 201 1.45 -22.34 7.91
CA ASP A 201 2.29 -23.55 7.82
C ASP A 201 3.37 -23.43 6.75
N ARG A 202 3.07 -22.82 5.58
CA ARG A 202 4.08 -22.53 4.55
C ARG A 202 5.15 -21.57 5.05
N ILE A 203 4.77 -20.51 5.78
CA ILE A 203 5.73 -19.56 6.39
C ILE A 203 6.59 -20.27 7.43
N ARG A 204 6.00 -21.17 8.24
CA ARG A 204 6.73 -21.94 9.24
C ARG A 204 7.77 -22.84 8.58
N GLN A 205 7.40 -23.55 7.51
CA GLN A 205 8.31 -24.41 6.77
C GLN A 205 9.46 -23.60 6.16
N ALA A 206 9.17 -22.51 5.47
CA ALA A 206 10.20 -21.65 4.88
C ALA A 206 11.20 -21.12 5.94
N LYS A 207 10.70 -20.79 7.15
CA LYS A 207 11.57 -20.39 8.26
C LYS A 207 12.51 -21.51 8.70
N VAL A 208 12.05 -22.78 8.73
CA VAL A 208 12.89 -23.95 9.01
C VAL A 208 13.95 -24.12 7.93
N ASP A 209 13.56 -23.94 6.68
CA ASP A 209 14.43 -24.08 5.50
C ASP A 209 15.37 -22.86 5.31
N LYS A 210 15.23 -21.82 6.15
CA LYS A 210 15.97 -20.53 6.05
C LYS A 210 15.73 -19.83 4.71
N ASP A 211 14.52 -19.93 4.20
CA ASP A 211 14.09 -19.37 2.94
C ASP A 211 12.99 -18.29 3.16
N THR A 212 12.51 -17.71 2.08
CA THR A 212 11.44 -16.71 2.04
C THR A 212 10.29 -17.18 1.17
N VAL A 213 9.12 -16.59 1.37
CA VAL A 213 7.91 -16.88 0.60
C VAL A 213 7.41 -15.64 -0.10
N GLY A 214 6.89 -15.80 -1.30
CA GLY A 214 6.17 -14.78 -2.06
C GLY A 214 4.66 -15.04 -2.02
N GLY A 215 3.89 -14.04 -2.44
CA GLY A 215 2.43 -14.13 -2.49
C GLY A 215 1.81 -12.99 -3.28
N VAL A 216 0.49 -12.99 -3.33
CA VAL A 216 -0.34 -11.98 -3.98
C VAL A 216 -1.18 -11.26 -2.91
N ALA A 217 -1.06 -9.95 -2.85
CA ALA A 217 -2.00 -9.09 -2.14
C ALA A 217 -3.01 -8.54 -3.14
N GLU A 218 -4.28 -8.58 -2.78
CA GLU A 218 -5.36 -8.06 -3.59
C GLU A 218 -6.03 -6.87 -2.91
N VAL A 219 -6.42 -5.87 -3.68
CA VAL A 219 -7.05 -4.65 -3.18
C VAL A 219 -8.35 -4.38 -3.93
N HIS A 220 -9.42 -4.20 -3.20
CA HIS A 220 -10.71 -3.75 -3.70
C HIS A 220 -11.02 -2.34 -3.24
N VAL A 221 -11.64 -1.57 -4.12
CA VAL A 221 -12.07 -0.21 -3.85
C VAL A 221 -13.57 -0.11 -4.13
N PHE A 222 -14.33 0.30 -3.14
CA PHE A 222 -15.79 0.42 -3.21
C PHE A 222 -16.19 1.89 -3.19
N GLY A 223 -17.31 2.21 -3.85
CA GLY A 223 -17.86 3.57 -3.86
C GLY A 223 -17.17 4.51 -4.85
N CYS A 224 -16.33 4.01 -5.75
CA CYS A 224 -15.71 4.84 -6.77
C CYS A 224 -16.76 5.42 -7.73
N PRO A 225 -16.77 6.75 -7.96
CA PRO A 225 -17.62 7.33 -8.99
C PRO A 225 -17.12 6.93 -10.39
N ILE A 226 -18.03 6.80 -11.34
CA ILE A 226 -17.69 6.60 -12.75
C ILE A 226 -16.95 7.85 -13.27
N GLY A 227 -15.92 7.64 -14.07
CA GLY A 227 -15.15 8.71 -14.68
C GLY A 227 -13.89 9.13 -13.92
N LEU A 228 -13.44 8.32 -12.94
CA LEU A 228 -12.10 8.48 -12.38
C LEU A 228 -11.04 8.12 -13.44
N GLY A 229 -9.94 8.87 -13.43
CA GLY A 229 -8.89 8.70 -14.43
C GLY A 229 -9.19 9.46 -15.73
N SER A 230 -8.62 8.99 -16.83
CA SER A 230 -8.74 9.66 -18.13
C SER A 230 -8.60 8.65 -19.26
N PHE A 231 -9.38 8.82 -20.32
CA PHE A 231 -9.24 8.07 -21.57
C PHE A 231 -8.28 8.77 -22.57
N ALA A 232 -7.92 10.03 -22.30
CA ALA A 232 -7.26 10.87 -23.29
C ALA A 232 -5.75 10.63 -23.41
N GLN A 233 -5.05 10.38 -22.29
CA GLN A 233 -3.60 10.25 -22.28
C GLN A 233 -3.17 9.04 -21.43
N TRP A 234 -2.19 8.28 -21.91
CA TRP A 234 -1.72 7.06 -21.27
C TRP A 234 -1.28 7.26 -19.80
N HIS A 235 -0.59 8.38 -19.49
CA HIS A 235 -0.08 8.68 -18.14
C HIS A 235 -1.15 9.21 -17.17
N THR A 236 -2.35 9.51 -17.66
CA THR A 236 -3.49 9.92 -16.84
C THR A 236 -4.52 8.81 -16.67
N ARG A 237 -4.36 7.68 -17.34
CA ARG A 237 -5.19 6.49 -17.13
C ARG A 237 -5.03 5.98 -15.72
N LEU A 238 -6.14 5.52 -15.13
CA LEU A 238 -6.16 5.08 -13.73
C LEU A 238 -5.33 3.82 -13.52
N ASP A 239 -5.42 2.83 -14.42
CA ASP A 239 -4.62 1.61 -14.40
C ASP A 239 -3.11 1.89 -14.47
N ALA A 240 -2.68 2.81 -15.34
CA ALA A 240 -1.28 3.20 -15.46
C ALA A 240 -0.76 3.86 -14.18
N ARG A 241 -1.55 4.72 -13.55
CA ARG A 241 -1.20 5.39 -12.29
C ARG A 241 -1.17 4.43 -11.11
N LEU A 242 -2.15 3.53 -11.02
CA LEU A 242 -2.18 2.48 -10.00
C LEU A 242 -1.00 1.51 -10.18
N GLY A 243 -0.72 1.09 -11.42
CA GLY A 243 0.42 0.25 -11.74
C GLY A 243 1.75 0.86 -11.30
N ALA A 244 1.97 2.14 -11.62
CA ALA A 244 3.17 2.87 -11.20
C ALA A 244 3.28 2.97 -9.67
N ALA A 245 2.16 3.24 -8.96
CA ALA A 245 2.14 3.34 -7.52
C ALA A 245 2.46 1.99 -6.84
N VAL A 246 1.86 0.89 -7.33
CA VAL A 246 2.06 -0.46 -6.77
C VAL A 246 3.48 -0.97 -7.04
N LEU A 247 3.99 -0.85 -8.28
CA LEU A 247 5.36 -1.26 -8.63
C LEU A 247 6.43 -0.42 -7.93
N GLY A 248 6.07 0.78 -7.45
CA GLY A 248 6.93 1.61 -6.60
C GLY A 248 7.06 1.11 -5.16
N ILE A 249 6.31 0.10 -4.72
CA ILE A 249 6.43 -0.50 -3.38
C ILE A 249 7.58 -1.51 -3.40
N GLN A 250 8.39 -1.52 -2.34
CA GLN A 250 9.52 -2.45 -2.23
C GLN A 250 9.05 -3.91 -2.32
N ALA A 251 9.79 -4.71 -3.05
CA ALA A 251 9.58 -6.14 -3.32
C ALA A 251 8.37 -6.49 -4.21
N PHE A 252 7.53 -5.55 -4.61
CA PHE A 252 6.50 -5.81 -5.61
C PHE A 252 7.13 -6.02 -6.99
N LYS A 253 6.74 -7.08 -7.70
CA LYS A 253 7.30 -7.50 -9.00
C LYS A 253 6.28 -7.56 -10.12
N GLY A 254 5.00 -7.47 -9.78
CA GLY A 254 3.92 -7.47 -10.75
C GLY A 254 2.68 -6.78 -10.20
N VAL A 255 1.84 -6.34 -11.11
CA VAL A 255 0.52 -5.78 -10.83
C VAL A 255 -0.43 -6.24 -11.92
N GLU A 256 -1.63 -6.62 -11.53
CA GLU A 256 -2.72 -6.97 -12.42
C GLU A 256 -3.95 -6.15 -12.06
N VAL A 257 -4.82 -5.94 -13.04
CA VAL A 257 -6.09 -5.24 -12.87
C VAL A 257 -7.21 -6.13 -13.39
N GLY A 258 -8.26 -6.31 -12.60
CA GLY A 258 -9.36 -7.21 -12.92
C GLY A 258 -8.87 -8.66 -13.08
N LEU A 259 -9.17 -9.29 -14.22
CA LEU A 259 -8.70 -10.63 -14.52
C LEU A 259 -7.18 -10.72 -14.80
N GLY A 260 -6.52 -9.58 -15.04
CA GLY A 260 -5.08 -9.54 -15.30
C GLY A 260 -4.67 -10.46 -16.45
N PHE A 261 -3.68 -11.31 -16.24
CA PHE A 261 -3.22 -12.28 -17.24
C PHE A 261 -4.26 -13.34 -17.59
N GLY A 262 -5.26 -13.59 -16.73
CA GLY A 262 -6.37 -14.51 -17.01
C GLY A 262 -7.23 -14.10 -18.20
N VAL A 263 -7.12 -12.88 -18.69
CA VAL A 263 -7.74 -12.41 -19.93
C VAL A 263 -7.21 -13.19 -21.14
N ALA A 264 -5.92 -13.52 -21.16
CA ALA A 264 -5.29 -14.25 -22.26
C ALA A 264 -5.76 -15.71 -22.40
N GLU A 265 -6.38 -16.25 -21.37
CA GLU A 265 -6.86 -17.63 -21.31
C GLU A 265 -8.34 -17.77 -21.71
N ARG A 266 -8.99 -16.66 -22.08
CA ARG A 266 -10.43 -16.59 -22.32
C ARG A 266 -10.77 -15.94 -23.65
N PRO A 267 -11.85 -16.36 -24.33
CA PRO A 267 -12.37 -15.64 -25.46
C PRO A 267 -12.98 -14.30 -25.02
N GLY A 268 -12.94 -13.28 -25.90
CA GLY A 268 -13.41 -11.94 -25.58
C GLY A 268 -14.85 -11.87 -25.04
N SER A 269 -15.73 -12.75 -25.49
CA SER A 269 -17.11 -12.85 -24.96
C SER A 269 -17.22 -13.23 -23.49
N GLN A 270 -16.15 -13.76 -22.89
CA GLN A 270 -16.06 -14.10 -21.46
C GLN A 270 -15.21 -13.09 -20.66
N VAL A 271 -14.65 -12.10 -21.34
CA VAL A 271 -13.78 -11.07 -20.73
C VAL A 271 -14.52 -9.76 -20.54
N HIS A 272 -15.22 -9.28 -21.57
CA HIS A 272 -15.88 -7.98 -21.52
C HIS A 272 -17.00 -7.94 -20.48
N ASP A 273 -17.04 -6.86 -19.71
CA ASP A 273 -18.10 -6.61 -18.72
C ASP A 273 -19.35 -6.06 -19.41
N PRO A 274 -20.45 -6.83 -19.52
CA PRO A 274 -21.67 -6.33 -20.14
C PRO A 274 -22.23 -5.12 -19.40
N ILE A 275 -22.65 -4.12 -20.16
CA ILE A 275 -23.27 -2.90 -19.62
C ILE A 275 -24.77 -3.11 -19.57
N LEU A 276 -25.34 -3.03 -18.38
CA LEU A 276 -26.77 -3.18 -18.13
C LEU A 276 -27.40 -1.81 -17.92
N PRO A 277 -28.68 -1.60 -18.31
CA PRO A 277 -29.42 -0.38 -17.99
C PRO A 277 -29.44 -0.17 -16.47
N GLY A 278 -29.17 1.05 -16.03
CA GLY A 278 -29.41 1.44 -14.66
C GLY A 278 -30.91 1.64 -14.38
N GLU A 279 -31.28 1.69 -13.11
CA GLU A 279 -32.60 2.14 -12.73
C GLU A 279 -32.84 3.59 -13.23
N LYS A 280 -34.11 4.00 -13.36
CA LYS A 280 -34.46 5.32 -13.88
C LYS A 280 -33.73 6.43 -13.09
N GLY A 281 -32.84 7.15 -13.77
CA GLY A 281 -32.04 8.22 -13.20
C GLY A 281 -30.68 7.77 -12.61
N ALA A 282 -30.37 6.47 -12.64
CA ALA A 282 -29.07 5.94 -12.23
C ALA A 282 -28.16 5.67 -13.45
N TYR A 283 -26.86 5.63 -13.20
CA TYR A 283 -25.89 5.22 -14.22
C TYR A 283 -26.05 3.75 -14.57
N PRO A 284 -25.71 3.36 -15.82
CA PRO A 284 -25.61 1.94 -16.20
C PRO A 284 -24.71 1.17 -15.25
N GLN A 285 -25.01 -0.12 -15.07
CA GLN A 285 -24.22 -1.04 -14.24
C GLN A 285 -23.48 -2.03 -15.12
N ARG A 286 -22.40 -2.59 -14.62
CA ARG A 286 -21.69 -3.70 -15.25
C ARG A 286 -22.12 -5.02 -14.62
N ALA A 287 -22.29 -6.06 -15.45
CA ALA A 287 -22.69 -7.39 -14.98
C ALA A 287 -21.54 -8.15 -14.30
N SER A 288 -20.31 -7.77 -14.57
CA SER A 288 -19.09 -8.36 -14.02
C SER A 288 -18.02 -7.30 -13.78
N ASN A 289 -16.88 -7.69 -13.25
CA ASN A 289 -15.77 -6.79 -12.95
C ASN A 289 -14.44 -7.35 -13.53
N ASN A 290 -14.51 -7.91 -14.72
CA ASN A 290 -13.35 -8.54 -15.36
C ASN A 290 -12.26 -7.54 -15.73
N ALA A 291 -12.65 -6.32 -16.12
CA ALA A 291 -11.73 -5.22 -16.41
C ALA A 291 -11.23 -4.49 -15.13
N GLY A 292 -11.72 -4.87 -13.94
CA GLY A 292 -11.35 -4.25 -12.67
C GLY A 292 -12.03 -2.91 -12.39
N GLY A 293 -13.05 -2.53 -13.17
CA GLY A 293 -13.85 -1.31 -12.94
C GLY A 293 -13.14 0.00 -13.27
N ILE A 294 -12.07 -0.02 -14.07
CA ILE A 294 -11.23 1.16 -14.40
C ILE A 294 -11.25 1.54 -15.87
N GLU A 295 -12.18 1.00 -16.63
CA GLU A 295 -12.49 1.40 -18.00
C GLU A 295 -13.55 2.52 -18.06
#